data_63ff2acc0f257049c79753012c0a4887
#
_entry.id   63ff2acc0f257049c79753012c0a4887
#
_cell.length_a   1.000
_cell.length_b   1.000
_cell.length_c   1.000
_cell.angle_alpha   90.00
_cell.angle_beta   90.00
_cell.angle_gamma   90.00
#
_symmetry.space_group_name_H-M   'P 1'
#
loop_
_entity.id
_entity.type
_entity.pdbx_description
1 polymer ?
#
loop_
_entity_poly.entity_id
_entity_poly.type
_entity_poly.pdbx_seq_one_letter_code
_entity_poly.pdbx_strand_id
1 'polypeptide(L)'
;MSFGRGNRIGIAIVLLALLLLEFYVRPRVWNSRTSPDFLMIGLLIFAMGSRPGAGAIAGFIVGLVTDSLTPARVGAGMLAHTVVGYLASWARAVFFAENVLVHAGMFFGGVWLRNLIVLAASGTARGSLVHEALVIAPLQAASTAVAGVIVLYIVQEWLAIRLDV
;
A
#
# COMPACT_ATOMS: atom_id res chain seq x y z
N MET A 1 11.18 12.68 13.43
CA MET A 1 9.81 12.97 13.86
C MET A 1 9.47 12.06 15.01
N SER A 2 9.18 12.58 16.20
CA SER A 2 8.68 11.79 17.32
C SER A 2 7.15 11.90 17.26
N PHE A 3 6.47 10.84 16.83
CA PHE A 3 5.03 10.77 16.97
C PHE A 3 4.68 10.85 18.46
N GLY A 4 3.92 11.86 18.87
CA GLY A 4 3.39 11.97 20.22
C GLY A 4 2.62 10.70 20.59
N ARG A 5 2.58 10.34 21.87
CA ARG A 5 1.98 9.07 22.35
C ARG A 5 0.52 8.90 21.89
N GLY A 6 -0.26 9.98 21.78
CA GLY A 6 -1.63 9.98 21.26
C GLY A 6 -1.72 9.63 19.76
N ASN A 7 -0.80 10.13 18.95
CA ASN A 7 -0.75 9.85 17.51
C ASN A 7 -0.42 8.39 17.17
N ARG A 8 0.39 7.73 18.01
CA ARG A 8 0.76 6.31 17.79
C ARG A 8 -0.43 5.38 17.95
N ILE A 9 -1.30 5.64 18.92
CA ILE A 9 -2.51 4.85 19.14
C ILE A 9 -3.49 5.04 17.98
N GLY A 10 -3.68 6.27 17.52
CA GLY A 10 -4.53 6.57 16.37
C GLY A 10 -4.07 5.86 15.08
N ILE A 11 -2.78 5.91 14.78
CA ILE A 11 -2.20 5.20 13.64
C ILE A 11 -2.39 3.68 13.78
N ALA A 12 -2.17 3.13 14.97
CA ALA A 12 -2.36 1.71 15.21
C ALA A 12 -3.82 1.28 15.00
N ILE A 13 -4.78 2.10 15.42
CA ILE A 13 -6.22 1.85 15.19
C ILE A 13 -6.55 1.87 13.70
N VAL A 14 -6.03 2.84 12.96
CA VAL A 14 -6.24 2.92 11.50
C VAL A 14 -5.63 1.71 10.80
N LEU A 15 -4.40 1.33 11.13
CA LEU A 15 -3.76 0.15 10.55
C LEU A 15 -4.52 -1.13 10.88
N LEU A 16 -5.03 -1.27 12.11
CA LEU A 16 -5.88 -2.39 12.50
C LEU A 16 -7.20 -2.41 11.72
N ALA A 17 -7.83 -1.25 11.55
CA ALA A 17 -9.06 -1.13 10.76
C ALA A 17 -8.84 -1.52 9.29
N LEU A 18 -7.74 -1.07 8.68
CA LEU A 18 -7.36 -1.44 7.30
C LEU A 18 -7.08 -2.95 7.18
N LEU A 19 -6.45 -3.54 8.19
CA LEU A 19 -6.21 -4.97 8.25
C LEU A 19 -7.53 -5.75 8.34
N LEU A 20 -8.47 -5.31 9.16
CA LEU A 20 -9.81 -5.90 9.24
C LEU A 20 -10.59 -5.74 7.93
N LEU A 21 -10.49 -4.59 7.26
CA LEU A 21 -11.10 -4.36 5.94
C LEU A 21 -10.53 -5.32 4.89
N GLU A 22 -9.23 -5.55 4.87
CA GLU A 22 -8.58 -6.46 3.93
C GLU A 22 -9.07 -7.90 4.11
N PHE A 23 -9.10 -8.40 5.36
CA PHE A 23 -9.41 -9.81 5.62
C PHE A 23 -10.89 -10.11 5.74
N TYR A 24 -11.72 -9.16 6.17
CA TYR A 24 -13.13 -9.40 6.47
C TYR A 24 -14.09 -8.84 5.43
N VAL A 25 -13.82 -7.64 4.91
CA VAL A 25 -14.73 -6.93 4.00
C VAL A 25 -14.41 -7.25 2.55
N ARG A 26 -13.14 -7.17 2.16
CA ARG A 26 -12.70 -7.40 0.78
C ARG A 26 -13.18 -8.72 0.18
N PRO A 27 -13.08 -9.88 0.85
CA PRO A 27 -13.52 -11.15 0.30
C PRO A 27 -15.05 -11.27 0.11
N ARG A 28 -15.82 -10.41 0.83
CA ARG A 28 -17.30 -10.47 0.83
C ARG A 28 -17.96 -9.52 -0.15
N VAL A 29 -17.31 -8.40 -0.45
CA VAL A 29 -17.96 -7.26 -1.12
C VAL A 29 -17.51 -7.13 -2.57
N TRP A 30 -16.34 -7.66 -2.96
CA TRP A 30 -15.76 -7.34 -4.25
C TRP A 30 -15.09 -8.52 -4.98
N ASN A 31 -15.05 -8.40 -6.32
CA ASN A 31 -14.20 -9.27 -7.13
C ASN A 31 -12.74 -9.03 -6.77
N SER A 32 -12.06 -10.04 -6.23
CA SER A 32 -10.75 -9.94 -5.59
C SER A 32 -9.61 -9.37 -6.47
N ARG A 33 -9.77 -9.33 -7.79
CA ARG A 33 -8.70 -8.91 -8.72
C ARG A 33 -8.57 -7.40 -8.89
N THR A 34 -9.67 -6.64 -8.80
CA THR A 34 -9.70 -5.19 -9.03
C THR A 34 -10.09 -4.41 -7.77
N SER A 35 -10.32 -5.10 -6.67
CA SER A 35 -10.67 -4.48 -5.39
C SER A 35 -9.51 -3.68 -4.80
N PRO A 36 -9.80 -2.62 -4.03
CA PRO A 36 -8.78 -1.89 -3.29
C PRO A 36 -7.94 -2.81 -2.41
N ASP A 37 -6.65 -2.53 -2.32
CA ASP A 37 -5.70 -3.22 -1.46
C ASP A 37 -5.48 -2.41 -0.18
N PHE A 38 -6.21 -2.76 0.87
CA PHE A 38 -6.16 -2.01 2.13
C PHE A 38 -4.84 -2.17 2.87
N LEU A 39 -4.15 -3.32 2.72
CA LEU A 39 -2.81 -3.50 3.28
C LEU A 39 -1.79 -2.58 2.61
N MET A 40 -1.88 -2.42 1.29
CA MET A 40 -1.05 -1.47 0.56
C MET A 40 -1.36 -0.02 0.95
N ILE A 41 -2.63 0.34 1.16
CA ILE A 41 -2.99 1.68 1.66
C ILE A 41 -2.32 1.93 3.01
N GLY A 42 -2.43 1.00 3.95
CA GLY A 42 -1.80 1.09 5.26
C GLY A 42 -0.28 1.21 5.18
N LEU A 43 0.35 0.39 4.35
CA LEU A 43 1.79 0.44 4.12
C LEU A 43 2.23 1.80 3.56
N LEU A 44 1.54 2.31 2.54
CA LEU A 44 1.91 3.57 1.89
C LEU A 44 1.70 4.77 2.83
N ILE A 45 0.59 4.81 3.60
CA ILE A 45 0.38 5.85 4.62
C ILE A 45 1.50 5.81 5.67
N PHE A 46 1.87 4.63 6.16
CA PHE A 46 2.98 4.49 7.11
C PHE A 46 4.32 4.90 6.47
N ALA A 47 4.61 4.45 5.25
CA ALA A 47 5.85 4.71 4.54
C ALA A 47 6.03 6.22 4.27
N MET A 48 4.97 6.91 3.86
CA MET A 48 4.99 8.37 3.68
C MET A 48 5.27 9.13 4.98
N GLY A 49 5.00 8.54 6.16
CA GLY A 49 5.34 9.10 7.48
C GLY A 49 6.71 8.68 8.02
N SER A 50 7.45 7.79 7.34
CA SER A 50 8.59 7.08 7.89
C SER A 50 9.89 7.33 7.13
N ARG A 51 11.02 6.97 7.75
CA ARG A 51 12.32 6.91 7.06
C ARG A 51 12.38 5.70 6.10
N PRO A 52 13.19 5.75 5.02
CA PRO A 52 13.25 4.67 4.03
C PRO A 52 13.49 3.26 4.60
N GLY A 53 14.37 3.14 5.60
CA GLY A 53 14.60 1.85 6.26
C GLY A 53 13.37 1.32 7.03
N ALA A 54 12.61 2.20 7.69
CA ALA A 54 11.40 1.81 8.40
C ALA A 54 10.27 1.43 7.42
N GLY A 55 10.15 2.15 6.29
CA GLY A 55 9.24 1.78 5.21
C GLY A 55 9.55 0.42 4.59
N ALA A 56 10.83 0.12 4.38
CA ALA A 56 11.27 -1.18 3.88
C ALA A 56 10.91 -2.32 4.86
N ILE A 57 11.18 -2.14 6.16
CA ILE A 57 10.84 -3.14 7.19
C ILE A 57 9.33 -3.36 7.26
N ALA A 58 8.53 -2.29 7.26
CA ALA A 58 7.08 -2.40 7.24
C ALA A 58 6.59 -3.13 5.98
N GLY A 59 7.17 -2.81 4.82
CA GLY A 59 6.88 -3.51 3.57
C GLY A 59 7.22 -5.00 3.65
N PHE A 60 8.35 -5.36 4.24
CA PHE A 60 8.71 -6.76 4.45
C PHE A 60 7.68 -7.50 5.31
N ILE A 61 7.25 -6.88 6.42
CA ILE A 61 6.23 -7.48 7.32
C ILE A 61 4.90 -7.65 6.60
N VAL A 62 4.42 -6.62 5.89
CA VAL A 62 3.19 -6.70 5.09
C VAL A 62 3.30 -7.77 4.01
N GLY A 63 4.43 -7.83 3.31
CA GLY A 63 4.71 -8.85 2.31
C GLY A 63 4.74 -10.26 2.90
N LEU A 64 5.32 -10.44 4.07
CA LEU A 64 5.30 -11.73 4.79
C LEU A 64 3.87 -12.18 5.12
N VAL A 65 3.02 -11.26 5.59
CA VAL A 65 1.61 -11.55 5.87
C VAL A 65 0.89 -11.95 4.58
N THR A 66 1.05 -11.20 3.49
CA THR A 66 0.38 -11.52 2.21
C THR A 66 0.87 -12.82 1.59
N ASP A 67 2.16 -13.12 1.68
CA ASP A 67 2.75 -14.36 1.15
C ASP A 67 2.34 -15.57 1.97
N SER A 68 2.17 -15.43 3.30
CA SER A 68 1.65 -16.50 4.15
C SER A 68 0.24 -16.96 3.77
N LEU A 69 -0.54 -16.06 3.16
CA LEU A 69 -1.90 -16.35 2.69
C LEU A 69 -1.91 -16.86 1.23
N THR A 70 -0.79 -16.79 0.53
CA THR A 70 -0.67 -17.20 -0.86
C THR A 70 0.57 -18.08 -1.07
N PRO A 71 0.57 -19.33 -0.58
CA PRO A 71 1.76 -20.20 -0.55
C PRO A 71 2.41 -20.42 -1.92
N ALA A 72 1.65 -20.29 -3.00
CA ALA A 72 2.15 -20.49 -4.38
C ALA A 72 3.16 -19.42 -4.85
N ARG A 73 3.32 -18.32 -4.11
CA ARG A 73 4.15 -17.16 -4.51
C ARG A 73 5.00 -16.61 -3.36
N VAL A 74 5.41 -17.46 -2.43
CA VAL A 74 6.21 -17.07 -1.26
C VAL A 74 7.49 -16.36 -1.71
N GLY A 75 7.73 -15.18 -1.14
CA GLY A 75 8.90 -14.32 -1.43
C GLY A 75 8.61 -13.18 -2.41
N ALA A 76 7.70 -13.36 -3.36
CA ALA A 76 7.38 -12.33 -4.35
C ALA A 76 6.69 -11.12 -3.71
N GLY A 77 5.75 -11.36 -2.80
CA GLY A 77 5.08 -10.31 -2.03
C GLY A 77 6.02 -9.61 -1.07
N MET A 78 6.85 -10.35 -0.33
CA MET A 78 7.87 -9.77 0.56
C MET A 78 8.80 -8.82 -0.20
N LEU A 79 9.32 -9.26 -1.35
CA LEU A 79 10.19 -8.44 -2.19
C LEU A 79 9.45 -7.18 -2.66
N ALA A 80 8.27 -7.35 -3.23
CA ALA A 80 7.50 -6.26 -3.82
C ALA A 80 7.12 -5.18 -2.79
N HIS A 81 6.57 -5.59 -1.64
CA HIS A 81 6.17 -4.64 -0.60
C HIS A 81 7.38 -3.97 0.07
N THR A 82 8.51 -4.67 0.22
CA THR A 82 9.77 -4.08 0.73
C THR A 82 10.27 -2.96 -0.19
N VAL A 83 10.33 -3.23 -1.50
CA VAL A 83 10.77 -2.25 -2.50
C VAL A 83 9.83 -1.04 -2.52
N VAL A 84 8.51 -1.29 -2.56
CA VAL A 84 7.53 -0.20 -2.58
C VAL A 84 7.55 0.61 -1.29
N GLY A 85 7.65 -0.03 -0.12
CA GLY A 85 7.74 0.66 1.16
C GLY A 85 8.99 1.53 1.27
N TYR A 86 10.13 1.04 0.77
CA TYR A 86 11.36 1.83 0.68
C TYR A 86 11.20 3.04 -0.24
N LEU A 87 10.73 2.80 -1.48
CA LEU A 87 10.59 3.86 -2.49
C LEU A 87 9.55 4.91 -2.09
N ALA A 88 8.42 4.51 -1.50
CA ALA A 88 7.40 5.44 -1.03
C ALA A 88 7.94 6.36 0.07
N SER A 89 8.72 5.82 1.00
CA SER A 89 9.36 6.62 2.05
C SER A 89 10.44 7.56 1.50
N TRP A 90 11.16 7.14 0.46
CA TRP A 90 12.16 7.98 -0.20
C TRP A 90 11.50 9.06 -1.06
N ALA A 91 10.46 8.70 -1.82
CA ALA A 91 9.74 9.61 -2.70
C ALA A 91 9.14 10.81 -1.94
N ARG A 92 8.66 10.58 -0.70
CA ARG A 92 8.20 11.67 0.15
C ARG A 92 9.28 12.72 0.44
N ALA A 93 10.52 12.31 0.62
CA ALA A 93 11.62 13.25 0.88
C ALA A 93 11.92 14.16 -0.31
N VAL A 94 11.49 13.77 -1.52
CA VAL A 94 11.72 14.47 -2.79
C VAL A 94 10.49 15.24 -3.24
N PHE A 95 9.29 14.68 -3.05
CA PHE A 95 8.04 15.30 -3.48
C PHE A 95 7.34 15.97 -2.28
N PHE A 96 7.12 17.29 -2.36
CA PHE A 96 6.30 18.00 -1.39
C PHE A 96 4.84 17.54 -1.48
N ALA A 97 4.41 16.77 -0.50
CA ALA A 97 3.16 16.02 -0.52
C ALA A 97 1.95 16.81 0.01
N GLU A 98 1.81 18.09 -0.32
CA GLU A 98 0.61 18.86 0.04
C GLU A 98 -0.54 18.70 -0.97
N ASN A 99 -0.28 18.04 -2.11
CA ASN A 99 -1.24 17.92 -3.19
C ASN A 99 -1.88 16.51 -3.22
N VAL A 100 -3.22 16.48 -3.23
CA VAL A 100 -4.02 15.25 -3.37
C VAL A 100 -3.59 14.42 -4.58
N LEU A 101 -3.22 15.07 -5.67
CA LEU A 101 -2.79 14.40 -6.89
C LEU A 101 -1.48 13.63 -6.69
N VAL A 102 -0.56 14.17 -5.89
CA VAL A 102 0.69 13.49 -5.52
C VAL A 102 0.40 12.26 -4.68
N HIS A 103 -0.50 12.36 -3.69
CA HIS A 103 -0.91 11.21 -2.89
C HIS A 103 -1.59 10.13 -3.75
N ALA A 104 -2.53 10.52 -4.62
CA ALA A 104 -3.18 9.59 -5.55
C ALA A 104 -2.15 8.90 -6.46
N GLY A 105 -1.18 9.65 -6.98
CA GLY A 105 -0.08 9.12 -7.79
C GLY A 105 0.81 8.14 -7.01
N MET A 106 1.08 8.41 -5.74
CA MET A 106 1.85 7.50 -4.88
C MET A 106 1.09 6.20 -4.60
N PHE A 107 -0.22 6.26 -4.31
CA PHE A 107 -1.06 5.07 -4.15
C PHE A 107 -1.12 4.27 -5.45
N PHE A 108 -1.43 4.93 -6.57
CA PHE A 108 -1.48 4.29 -7.87
C PHE A 108 -0.14 3.64 -8.24
N GLY A 109 0.93 4.41 -8.23
CA GLY A 109 2.27 3.96 -8.61
C GLY A 109 2.79 2.85 -7.70
N GLY A 110 2.56 2.95 -6.38
CA GLY A 110 2.95 1.93 -5.41
C GLY A 110 2.27 0.59 -5.66
N VAL A 111 0.96 0.59 -5.86
CA VAL A 111 0.20 -0.64 -6.14
C VAL A 111 0.56 -1.22 -7.50
N TRP A 112 0.66 -0.38 -8.52
CA TRP A 112 1.03 -0.84 -9.85
C TRP A 112 2.44 -1.45 -9.87
N LEU A 113 3.42 -0.78 -9.26
CA LEU A 113 4.78 -1.28 -9.12
C LEU A 113 4.82 -2.60 -8.36
N ARG A 114 4.10 -2.71 -7.23
CA ARG A 114 3.99 -3.96 -6.48
C ARG A 114 3.46 -5.09 -7.35
N ASN A 115 2.40 -4.85 -8.11
CA ASN A 115 1.83 -5.85 -9.00
C ASN A 115 2.82 -6.30 -10.08
N LEU A 116 3.56 -5.36 -10.68
CA LEU A 116 4.59 -5.66 -11.68
C LEU A 116 5.71 -6.52 -11.09
N ILE A 117 6.21 -6.20 -9.90
CA ILE A 117 7.26 -6.99 -9.24
C ILE A 117 6.77 -8.40 -8.92
N VAL A 118 5.56 -8.52 -8.33
CA VAL A 118 4.97 -9.84 -8.04
C VAL A 118 4.78 -10.65 -9.32
N LEU A 119 4.32 -10.02 -10.39
CA LEU A 119 4.10 -10.67 -11.68
C LEU A 119 5.42 -11.17 -12.28
N ALA A 120 6.48 -10.36 -12.23
CA ALA A 120 7.81 -10.71 -12.71
C ALA A 120 8.44 -11.85 -11.87
N ALA A 121 8.26 -11.80 -10.54
CA ALA A 121 8.83 -12.79 -9.63
C ALA A 121 8.08 -14.13 -9.60
N SER A 122 6.80 -14.14 -9.97
CA SER A 122 5.95 -15.35 -9.89
C SER A 122 6.02 -16.28 -11.10
N GLY A 123 6.85 -15.98 -12.12
CA GLY A 123 7.04 -16.85 -13.27
C GLY A 123 5.78 -17.10 -14.11
N THR A 124 4.83 -16.17 -14.08
CA THR A 124 3.53 -16.27 -14.79
C THR A 124 3.73 -16.45 -16.31
N ALA A 125 2.89 -17.27 -16.95
CA ALA A 125 2.97 -17.53 -18.37
C ALA A 125 2.85 -16.24 -19.22
N ARG A 126 3.69 -16.09 -20.24
CA ARG A 126 3.80 -14.85 -21.05
C ARG A 126 2.48 -14.34 -21.62
N GLY A 127 1.54 -15.22 -21.97
CA GLY A 127 0.26 -14.82 -22.58
C GLY A 127 -0.68 -14.06 -21.61
N SER A 128 -0.63 -14.36 -20.32
CA SER A 128 -1.44 -13.68 -19.30
C SER A 128 -0.73 -12.45 -18.72
N LEU A 129 0.60 -12.34 -18.86
CA LEU A 129 1.40 -11.25 -18.31
C LEU A 129 0.96 -9.87 -18.83
N VAL A 130 0.74 -9.75 -20.13
CA VAL A 130 0.37 -8.48 -20.76
C VAL A 130 -1.00 -8.01 -20.27
N HIS A 131 -1.97 -8.91 -20.23
CA HIS A 131 -3.31 -8.58 -19.73
C HIS A 131 -3.31 -8.22 -18.25
N GLU A 132 -2.60 -8.99 -17.42
CA GLU A 132 -2.48 -8.70 -15.97
C GLU A 132 -1.75 -7.36 -15.72
N ALA A 133 -0.65 -7.10 -16.43
CA ALA A 133 0.16 -5.89 -16.23
C ALA A 133 -0.52 -4.61 -16.75
N LEU A 134 -1.24 -4.67 -17.89
CA LEU A 134 -1.79 -3.49 -18.55
C LEU A 134 -3.26 -3.25 -18.28
N VAL A 135 -4.02 -4.24 -17.81
CA VAL A 135 -5.45 -4.10 -17.54
C VAL A 135 -5.76 -4.28 -16.05
N ILE A 136 -5.42 -5.44 -15.48
CA ILE A 136 -5.83 -5.75 -14.11
C ILE A 136 -5.05 -4.92 -13.08
N ALA A 137 -3.72 -4.85 -13.23
CA ALA A 137 -2.88 -4.12 -12.29
C ALA A 137 -3.18 -2.61 -12.25
N PRO A 138 -3.38 -1.88 -13.37
CA PRO A 138 -3.79 -0.47 -13.34
C PRO A 138 -5.19 -0.26 -12.77
N LEU A 139 -6.16 -1.17 -13.04
CA LEU A 139 -7.50 -1.08 -12.47
C LEU A 139 -7.48 -1.23 -10.95
N GLN A 140 -6.71 -2.19 -10.44
CA GLN A 140 -6.50 -2.34 -9.00
C GLN A 140 -5.77 -1.13 -8.40
N ALA A 141 -4.77 -0.61 -9.09
CA ALA A 141 -4.05 0.59 -8.66
C ALA A 141 -4.97 1.81 -8.61
N ALA A 142 -5.84 2.00 -9.59
CA ALA A 142 -6.80 3.09 -9.60
C ALA A 142 -7.84 2.99 -8.47
N SER A 143 -8.44 1.81 -8.27
CA SER A 143 -9.38 1.58 -7.17
C SER A 143 -8.72 1.80 -5.80
N THR A 144 -7.46 1.35 -5.65
CA THR A 144 -6.69 1.54 -4.42
C THR A 144 -6.31 3.01 -4.22
N ALA A 145 -5.99 3.74 -5.29
CA ALA A 145 -5.67 5.17 -5.21
C ALA A 145 -6.88 5.99 -4.73
N VAL A 146 -8.08 5.71 -5.26
CA VAL A 146 -9.31 6.37 -4.81
C VAL A 146 -9.59 6.05 -3.34
N ALA A 147 -9.56 4.77 -2.96
CA ALA A 147 -9.78 4.36 -1.57
C ALA A 147 -8.69 4.93 -0.64
N GLY A 148 -7.43 4.94 -1.07
CA GLY A 148 -6.30 5.45 -0.31
C GLY A 148 -6.39 6.95 -0.03
N VAL A 149 -6.81 7.75 -1.00
CA VAL A 149 -7.07 9.18 -0.81
C VAL A 149 -8.19 9.40 0.19
N ILE A 150 -9.30 8.67 0.08
CA ILE A 150 -10.42 8.78 1.02
C ILE A 150 -9.96 8.43 2.44
N VAL A 151 -9.25 7.32 2.61
CA VAL A 151 -8.70 6.91 3.92
C VAL A 151 -7.74 7.96 4.47
N LEU A 152 -6.87 8.51 3.62
CA LEU A 152 -5.91 9.53 4.03
C LEU A 152 -6.62 10.79 4.55
N TYR A 153 -7.69 11.25 3.86
CA TYR A 153 -8.51 12.39 4.31
C TYR A 153 -9.17 12.10 5.66
N ILE A 154 -9.79 10.93 5.81
CA ILE A 154 -10.41 10.54 7.09
C ILE A 154 -9.37 10.52 8.21
N VAL A 155 -8.19 9.99 7.94
CA VAL A 155 -7.09 9.94 8.92
C VAL A 155 -6.60 11.34 9.28
N GLN A 156 -6.47 12.24 8.31
CA GLN A 156 -6.04 13.62 8.55
C GLN A 156 -7.05 14.41 9.38
N GLU A 157 -8.35 14.30 9.09
CA GLU A 157 -9.39 14.99 9.85
C GLU A 157 -9.58 14.41 11.26
N TRP A 158 -9.61 13.08 11.38
CA TRP A 158 -9.93 12.40 12.64
C TRP A 158 -8.79 12.46 13.68
N LEU A 159 -7.57 12.38 13.24
CA LEU A 159 -6.42 12.30 14.13
C LEU A 159 -5.70 13.63 14.29
N ALA A 160 -6.17 14.72 13.65
CA ALA A 160 -5.47 16.02 13.56
C ALA A 160 -3.97 15.83 13.27
N ILE A 161 -3.66 14.77 12.54
CA ILE A 161 -2.31 14.49 12.09
C ILE A 161 -2.07 15.42 10.90
N ARG A 162 -1.64 16.63 11.14
CA ARG A 162 -0.87 17.35 10.13
C ARG A 162 0.36 16.51 9.90
N LEU A 163 0.46 15.92 8.73
CA LEU A 163 1.72 15.45 8.19
C LEU A 163 2.50 16.74 7.88
N ASP A 164 2.94 17.42 8.93
CA ASP A 164 3.79 18.59 8.79
C ASP A 164 5.05 18.14 8.08
N VAL A 165 5.23 18.72 6.94
CA VAL A 165 6.37 18.59 6.04
C VAL A 165 7.61 19.20 6.70
#